data_2f88fa1990c1a426220a7068268b4994
#
_entry.id   2f88fa1990c1a426220a7068268b4994
#
_cell.length_a   1.000
_cell.length_b   1.000
_cell.length_c   1.000
_cell.angle_alpha   90.00
_cell.angle_beta   90.00
_cell.angle_gamma   90.00
#
_symmetry.space_group_name_H-M   'P 1'
#
loop_
_entity.id
_entity.type
_entity.pdbx_description
1 polymer ?
#
loop_
_entity_poly.entity_id
_entity_poly.type
_entity_poly.pdbx_seq_one_letter_code
_entity_poly.pdbx_strand_id
1 'polypeptide(L)'
;MAYRHFERFCNGKCKFGELTIKLGERYMMYLTTQARAMKPRYERLGTNTAAAYFAVFKKVLRIAYQERMIRENLADRLGGIPKREKRKEFLTLEEVKQLAATPCQYDVLKRAALFSCLTGLRISDILKLRWEEIERASDGGWWMRICTEKTETEATLPISDEALELCGEVHGEGVVFAGLRRCMIQHPLHAWIKAAGIRKHITFHCFRHTFATLQIALGTDIYTVSKMLTHRSVKTTQIYADLVNSKKRESANRISLR
;
A
#
# COMPACT_ATOMS: atom_id res chain seq x y z
N MET A 1 12.12 9.88 -11.85
CA MET A 1 11.58 11.15 -11.28
C MET A 1 12.59 11.82 -10.34
N ALA A 2 13.17 11.16 -9.34
CA ALA A 2 14.18 11.77 -8.44
C ALA A 2 15.36 12.39 -9.20
N TYR A 3 15.93 11.66 -10.18
CA TYR A 3 17.02 12.17 -11.04
C TYR A 3 16.66 13.50 -11.72
N ARG A 4 15.48 13.61 -12.33
CA ARG A 4 15.04 14.84 -13.01
C ARG A 4 14.96 16.05 -12.09
N HIS A 5 14.66 15.86 -10.79
CA HIS A 5 14.67 16.95 -9.82
C HIS A 5 16.10 17.37 -9.47
N PHE A 6 17.03 16.42 -9.36
CA PHE A 6 18.44 16.75 -9.13
C PHE A 6 19.06 17.44 -10.35
N GLU A 7 18.80 16.93 -11.56
CA GLU A 7 19.21 17.53 -12.82
C GLU A 7 18.74 19.00 -12.96
N ARG A 8 17.46 19.27 -12.65
CA ARG A 8 16.93 20.65 -12.64
C ARG A 8 17.60 21.54 -11.59
N PHE A 9 17.85 21.00 -10.40
CA PHE A 9 18.53 21.74 -9.35
C PHE A 9 19.95 22.12 -9.73
N CYS A 10 20.65 21.26 -10.45
CA CYS A 10 22.02 21.48 -10.94
C CYS A 10 22.09 22.15 -12.33
N ASN A 11 20.96 22.61 -12.89
CA ASN A 11 20.90 23.19 -14.25
C ASN A 11 21.50 22.26 -15.33
N GLY A 12 21.22 20.93 -15.19
CA GLY A 12 21.57 19.91 -16.17
C GLY A 12 22.81 19.09 -15.83
N LYS A 13 23.84 19.65 -15.19
CA LYS A 13 25.10 18.94 -14.93
C LYS A 13 25.60 19.16 -13.50
N CYS A 14 26.20 18.12 -12.92
CA CYS A 14 26.90 18.17 -11.64
C CYS A 14 28.10 17.22 -11.72
N LYS A 15 29.30 17.75 -11.53
CA LYS A 15 30.52 16.94 -11.46
C LYS A 15 30.70 16.33 -10.08
N PHE A 16 31.37 15.19 -9.97
CA PHE A 16 31.63 14.55 -8.67
C PHE A 16 32.35 15.47 -7.67
N GLY A 17 33.27 16.31 -8.14
CA GLY A 17 33.98 17.28 -7.30
C GLY A 17 33.10 18.41 -6.75
N GLU A 18 31.90 18.62 -7.29
CA GLU A 18 30.94 19.61 -6.80
C GLU A 18 30.03 19.05 -5.72
N LEU A 19 30.04 17.73 -5.53
CA LEU A 19 29.27 17.05 -4.50
C LEU A 19 29.86 17.37 -3.11
N THR A 20 29.16 18.22 -2.37
CA THR A 20 29.52 18.64 -1.03
C THR A 20 28.32 18.50 -0.09
N ILE A 21 28.57 18.53 1.22
CA ILE A 21 27.48 18.56 2.20
C ILE A 21 26.58 19.76 1.97
N LYS A 22 27.16 20.94 1.73
CA LYS A 22 26.45 22.19 1.44
C LYS A 22 25.54 22.06 0.20
N LEU A 23 26.00 21.37 -0.85
CA LEU A 23 25.15 21.09 -2.03
C LEU A 23 24.00 20.14 -1.65
N GLY A 24 24.26 19.11 -0.87
CA GLY A 24 23.22 18.18 -0.40
C GLY A 24 22.15 18.88 0.44
N GLU A 25 22.53 19.78 1.36
CA GLU A 25 21.63 20.60 2.16
C GLU A 25 20.78 21.55 1.30
N ARG A 26 21.41 22.22 0.35
CA ARG A 26 20.70 23.07 -0.64
C ARG A 26 19.72 22.27 -1.49
N TYR A 27 20.08 21.06 -1.89
CA TYR A 27 19.17 20.18 -2.63
C TYR A 27 17.99 19.71 -1.75
N MET A 28 18.24 19.41 -0.47
CA MET A 28 17.18 19.10 0.49
C MET A 28 16.21 20.29 0.64
N MET A 29 16.73 21.50 0.79
CA MET A 29 15.92 22.73 0.85
C MET A 29 15.11 22.92 -0.45
N TYR A 30 15.74 22.78 -1.62
CA TYR A 30 15.05 22.84 -2.91
C TYR A 30 13.87 21.84 -2.99
N LEU A 31 14.08 20.58 -2.59
CA LEU A 31 13.01 19.57 -2.61
C LEU A 31 11.83 19.91 -1.70
N THR A 32 12.09 20.56 -0.57
CA THR A 32 11.05 20.87 0.42
C THR A 32 10.33 22.19 0.18
N THR A 33 10.98 23.16 -0.51
CA THR A 33 10.43 24.51 -0.64
C THR A 33 10.12 24.94 -2.07
N GLN A 34 10.87 24.48 -3.07
CA GLN A 34 10.81 24.97 -4.44
C GLN A 34 10.35 23.91 -5.45
N ALA A 35 10.69 22.64 -5.21
CA ALA A 35 10.40 21.59 -6.17
C ALA A 35 8.88 21.40 -6.37
N ARG A 36 8.46 21.33 -7.63
CA ARG A 36 7.06 21.12 -8.03
C ARG A 36 6.85 19.72 -8.54
N ALA A 37 5.64 19.16 -8.32
CA ALA A 37 5.27 17.90 -8.91
C ALA A 37 5.33 17.95 -10.44
N MET A 38 5.81 16.88 -11.07
CA MET A 38 5.95 16.81 -12.54
C MET A 38 4.63 16.60 -13.29
N LYS A 39 3.50 16.57 -12.61
CA LYS A 39 2.15 16.51 -13.20
C LYS A 39 1.60 17.92 -13.41
N PRO A 40 0.63 18.11 -14.33
CA PRO A 40 0.17 19.43 -14.77
C PRO A 40 -0.48 20.30 -13.69
N ARG A 41 -0.79 19.79 -12.53
CA ARG A 41 -1.15 20.57 -11.35
C ARG A 41 0.15 21.03 -10.67
N TYR A 42 0.54 22.25 -10.89
CA TYR A 42 1.75 22.94 -10.41
C TYR A 42 1.89 23.04 -8.87
N GLU A 43 1.46 22.01 -8.16
CA GLU A 43 1.57 21.92 -6.71
C GLU A 43 3.01 21.63 -6.28
N ARG A 44 3.37 22.13 -5.11
CA ARG A 44 4.66 21.81 -4.47
C ARG A 44 4.78 20.30 -4.25
N LEU A 45 6.00 19.82 -4.29
CA LEU A 45 6.28 18.42 -4.00
C LEU A 45 5.86 18.08 -2.57
N GLY A 46 5.06 17.03 -2.40
CA GLY A 46 4.64 16.60 -1.07
C GLY A 46 5.84 16.13 -0.22
N THR A 47 5.84 16.40 1.09
CA THR A 47 6.94 16.12 2.02
C THR A 47 7.45 14.68 1.93
N ASN A 48 6.57 13.68 1.87
CA ASN A 48 6.97 12.27 1.78
C ASN A 48 7.62 11.93 0.43
N THR A 49 7.22 12.60 -0.65
CA THR A 49 7.85 12.46 -1.96
C THR A 49 9.23 13.12 -1.97
N ALA A 50 9.36 14.31 -1.37
CA ALA A 50 10.65 14.97 -1.18
C ALA A 50 11.60 14.09 -0.36
N ALA A 51 11.12 13.50 0.75
CA ALA A 51 11.89 12.57 1.58
C ALA A 51 12.34 11.33 0.78
N ALA A 52 11.47 10.76 -0.06
CA ALA A 52 11.81 9.63 -0.90
C ALA A 52 12.88 10.00 -1.95
N TYR A 53 12.76 11.14 -2.60
CA TYR A 53 13.74 11.59 -3.60
C TYR A 53 15.08 11.91 -2.96
N PHE A 54 15.08 12.53 -1.79
CA PHE A 54 16.32 12.79 -1.04
C PHE A 54 16.99 11.49 -0.56
N ALA A 55 16.20 10.49 -0.15
CA ALA A 55 16.73 9.16 0.20
C ALA A 55 17.41 8.47 -1.00
N VAL A 56 16.84 8.62 -2.22
CA VAL A 56 17.49 8.13 -3.46
C VAL A 56 18.81 8.87 -3.70
N PHE A 57 18.85 10.18 -3.54
CA PHE A 57 20.08 10.98 -3.66
C PHE A 57 21.16 10.48 -2.68
N LYS A 58 20.80 10.30 -1.38
CA LYS A 58 21.73 9.73 -0.38
C LYS A 58 22.21 8.33 -0.75
N LYS A 59 21.34 7.48 -1.32
CA LYS A 59 21.74 6.15 -1.78
C LYS A 59 22.78 6.25 -2.91
N VAL A 60 22.61 7.15 -3.86
CA VAL A 60 23.56 7.37 -4.96
C VAL A 60 24.89 7.87 -4.42
N LEU A 61 24.90 8.79 -3.43
CA LEU A 61 26.15 9.23 -2.78
C LEU A 61 26.90 8.08 -2.09
N ARG A 62 26.20 7.15 -1.43
CA ARG A 62 26.83 5.96 -0.84
C ARG A 62 27.46 5.06 -1.89
N ILE A 63 26.77 4.83 -3.00
CA ILE A 63 27.32 4.06 -4.13
C ILE A 63 28.56 4.76 -4.69
N ALA A 64 28.50 6.08 -4.95
CA ALA A 64 29.64 6.84 -5.44
C ALA A 64 30.86 6.79 -4.49
N TYR A 65 30.63 6.75 -3.18
CA TYR A 65 31.69 6.53 -2.20
C TYR A 65 32.26 5.09 -2.27
N GLN A 66 31.39 4.09 -2.33
CA GLN A 66 31.81 2.68 -2.44
C GLN A 66 32.62 2.43 -3.72
N GLU A 67 32.21 3.06 -4.83
CA GLU A 67 32.91 3.02 -6.14
C GLU A 67 34.12 3.97 -6.20
N ARG A 68 34.51 4.60 -5.07
CA ARG A 68 35.63 5.55 -4.97
C ARG A 68 35.56 6.75 -5.92
N MET A 69 34.36 7.12 -6.38
CA MET A 69 34.12 8.30 -7.21
C MET A 69 34.16 9.59 -6.38
N ILE A 70 33.88 9.51 -5.08
CA ILE A 70 34.02 10.58 -4.09
C ILE A 70 34.85 10.12 -2.91
N ARG A 71 35.57 11.06 -2.28
CA ARG A 71 36.54 10.74 -1.21
C ARG A 71 35.90 10.44 0.15
N GLU A 72 34.73 11.03 0.41
CA GLU A 72 34.02 10.96 1.67
C GLU A 72 32.60 10.43 1.51
N ASN A 73 32.10 9.70 2.50
CA ASN A 73 30.70 9.29 2.54
C ASN A 73 29.80 10.45 2.98
N LEU A 74 29.50 11.34 2.05
CA LEU A 74 28.65 12.50 2.28
C LEU A 74 27.24 12.13 2.78
N ALA A 75 26.75 10.93 2.43
CA ALA A 75 25.41 10.51 2.79
C ALA A 75 25.23 10.32 4.31
N ASP A 76 26.28 9.95 5.04
CA ASP A 76 26.17 9.74 6.49
C ASP A 76 26.18 11.06 7.27
N ARG A 77 26.78 12.10 6.69
CA ARG A 77 26.82 13.45 7.27
C ARG A 77 25.57 14.28 6.94
N LEU A 78 24.82 13.90 5.90
CA LEU A 78 23.57 14.58 5.54
C LEU A 78 22.41 14.06 6.39
N GLY A 79 21.63 14.95 6.96
CA GLY A 79 20.36 14.64 7.60
C GLY A 79 19.36 13.97 6.65
N GLY A 80 18.17 13.72 7.10
CA GLY A 80 17.04 13.23 6.30
C GLY A 80 15.89 14.22 6.34
N ILE A 81 14.97 14.14 5.35
CA ILE A 81 13.71 14.88 5.41
C ILE A 81 12.74 14.03 6.25
N PRO A 82 12.21 14.55 7.38
CA PRO A 82 11.24 13.83 8.19
C PRO A 82 9.99 13.47 7.37
N LYS A 83 9.56 12.22 7.48
CA LYS A 83 8.31 11.78 6.86
C LYS A 83 7.14 12.15 7.74
N ARG A 84 6.08 12.66 7.12
CA ARG A 84 4.80 12.84 7.79
C ARG A 84 4.04 11.53 7.79
N GLU A 85 3.61 11.07 8.94
CA GLU A 85 2.68 9.95 9.03
C GLU A 85 1.34 10.39 8.45
N LYS A 86 0.83 9.61 7.51
CA LYS A 86 -0.52 9.77 6.99
C LYS A 86 -1.40 8.73 7.65
N ARG A 87 -2.50 9.18 8.24
CA ARG A 87 -3.54 8.28 8.72
C ARG A 87 -3.97 7.35 7.58
N LYS A 88 -4.02 6.07 7.86
CA LYS A 88 -4.50 5.06 6.91
C LYS A 88 -6.01 5.04 6.96
N GLU A 89 -6.66 5.34 5.84
CA GLU A 89 -8.11 5.21 5.74
C GLU A 89 -8.48 3.73 5.54
N PHE A 90 -9.56 3.33 6.22
CA PHE A 90 -10.16 2.01 6.10
C PHE A 90 -11.67 2.12 6.31
N LEU A 91 -12.41 1.09 5.90
CA LEU A 91 -13.85 0.99 6.08
C LEU A 91 -14.18 0.24 7.38
N THR A 92 -15.24 0.65 8.07
CA THR A 92 -15.83 -0.17 9.12
C THR A 92 -16.59 -1.35 8.50
N LEU A 93 -16.98 -2.33 9.30
CA LEU A 93 -17.77 -3.47 8.79
C LEU A 93 -19.11 -2.99 8.20
N GLU A 94 -19.74 -2.01 8.83
CA GLU A 94 -20.99 -1.41 8.38
C GLU A 94 -20.81 -0.70 7.04
N GLU A 95 -19.70 0.04 6.88
CA GLU A 95 -19.37 0.71 5.62
C GLU A 95 -19.08 -0.31 4.50
N VAL A 96 -18.44 -1.46 4.81
CA VAL A 96 -18.25 -2.54 3.83
C VAL A 96 -19.59 -3.13 3.41
N LYS A 97 -20.50 -3.41 4.36
CA LYS A 97 -21.86 -3.90 4.06
C LYS A 97 -22.65 -2.90 3.22
N GLN A 98 -22.59 -1.62 3.58
CA GLN A 98 -23.23 -0.55 2.82
C GLN A 98 -22.70 -0.47 1.39
N LEU A 99 -21.39 -0.56 1.22
CA LEU A 99 -20.72 -0.58 -0.08
C LEU A 99 -21.16 -1.81 -0.90
N ALA A 100 -21.23 -2.99 -0.27
CA ALA A 100 -21.70 -4.22 -0.91
C ALA A 100 -23.15 -4.13 -1.38
N ALA A 101 -24.02 -3.47 -0.61
CA ALA A 101 -25.42 -3.23 -1.01
C ALA A 101 -25.56 -2.18 -2.12
N THR A 102 -24.59 -1.30 -2.32
CA THR A 102 -24.68 -0.20 -3.30
C THR A 102 -24.41 -0.71 -4.73
N PRO A 103 -25.24 -0.37 -5.72
CA PRO A 103 -24.98 -0.68 -7.11
C PRO A 103 -23.67 -0.04 -7.61
N CYS A 104 -22.90 -0.79 -8.39
CA CYS A 104 -21.67 -0.33 -9.01
C CYS A 104 -21.77 -0.41 -10.53
N GLN A 105 -21.29 0.61 -11.25
CA GLN A 105 -21.29 0.63 -12.71
C GLN A 105 -20.59 -0.59 -13.33
N TYR A 106 -19.55 -1.09 -12.67
CA TYR A 106 -18.77 -2.25 -13.12
C TYR A 106 -18.83 -3.33 -12.04
N ASP A 107 -19.57 -4.41 -12.29
CA ASP A 107 -19.70 -5.53 -11.36
C ASP A 107 -18.35 -6.14 -11.01
N VAL A 108 -17.46 -6.33 -11.99
CA VAL A 108 -16.11 -6.85 -11.76
C VAL A 108 -15.30 -5.98 -10.80
N LEU A 109 -15.46 -4.65 -10.83
CA LEU A 109 -14.82 -3.75 -9.87
C LEU A 109 -15.38 -3.96 -8.46
N LYS A 110 -16.70 -4.07 -8.33
CA LYS A 110 -17.38 -4.33 -7.05
C LYS A 110 -16.89 -5.65 -6.44
N ARG A 111 -16.97 -6.73 -7.20
CA ARG A 111 -16.50 -8.06 -6.75
C ARG A 111 -15.03 -8.04 -6.34
N ALA A 112 -14.14 -7.48 -7.15
CA ALA A 112 -12.71 -7.38 -6.85
C ALA A 112 -12.41 -6.53 -5.61
N ALA A 113 -13.13 -5.44 -5.38
CA ALA A 113 -12.97 -4.58 -4.22
C ALA A 113 -13.40 -5.28 -2.93
N LEU A 114 -14.56 -5.93 -2.93
CA LEU A 114 -15.05 -6.71 -1.81
C LEU A 114 -14.15 -7.93 -1.54
N PHE A 115 -13.69 -8.60 -2.59
CA PHE A 115 -12.70 -9.67 -2.47
C PHE A 115 -11.41 -9.18 -1.79
N SER A 116 -10.93 -7.98 -2.11
CA SER A 116 -9.80 -7.38 -1.40
C SER A 116 -10.11 -7.07 0.08
N CYS A 117 -11.36 -6.74 0.43
CA CYS A 117 -11.79 -6.59 1.82
C CYS A 117 -11.80 -7.91 2.60
N LEU A 118 -12.03 -9.04 1.93
CA LEU A 118 -12.11 -10.37 2.56
C LEU A 118 -10.78 -11.13 2.56
N THR A 119 -9.85 -10.81 1.65
CA THR A 119 -8.58 -11.54 1.49
C THR A 119 -7.35 -10.70 1.78
N GLY A 120 -7.47 -9.39 1.75
CA GLY A 120 -6.35 -8.47 1.87
C GLY A 120 -5.44 -8.40 0.65
N LEU A 121 -5.77 -9.03 -0.49
CA LEU A 121 -4.95 -9.00 -1.69
C LEU A 121 -4.79 -7.59 -2.26
N ARG A 122 -3.63 -7.33 -2.85
CA ARG A 122 -3.38 -6.08 -3.58
C ARG A 122 -4.05 -6.12 -4.95
N ILE A 123 -4.39 -4.96 -5.49
CA ILE A 123 -4.93 -4.86 -6.84
C ILE A 123 -4.04 -5.51 -7.91
N SER A 124 -2.71 -5.47 -7.75
CA SER A 124 -1.77 -6.12 -8.66
C SER A 124 -1.95 -7.64 -8.68
N ASP A 125 -2.17 -8.21 -7.49
CA ASP A 125 -2.32 -9.65 -7.33
C ASP A 125 -3.72 -10.08 -7.82
N ILE A 126 -4.77 -9.33 -7.51
CA ILE A 126 -6.15 -9.57 -7.99
C ILE A 126 -6.25 -9.51 -9.52
N LEU A 127 -5.57 -8.56 -10.17
CA LEU A 127 -5.54 -8.43 -11.63
C LEU A 127 -4.93 -9.66 -12.35
N LYS A 128 -4.14 -10.44 -11.65
CA LYS A 128 -3.42 -11.59 -12.19
C LYS A 128 -3.94 -12.93 -11.68
N LEU A 129 -4.79 -12.91 -10.64
CA LEU A 129 -5.32 -14.12 -10.01
C LEU A 129 -6.02 -14.98 -11.06
N ARG A 130 -5.60 -16.24 -11.13
CA ARG A 130 -6.11 -17.23 -12.08
C ARG A 130 -6.89 -18.32 -11.36
N TRP A 131 -7.80 -18.96 -12.07
CA TRP A 131 -8.59 -20.06 -11.54
C TRP A 131 -7.72 -21.26 -11.15
N GLU A 132 -6.64 -21.49 -11.88
CA GLU A 132 -5.67 -22.55 -11.60
C GLU A 132 -4.88 -22.35 -10.30
N GLU A 133 -4.94 -21.15 -9.73
CA GLU A 133 -4.35 -20.81 -8.43
C GLU A 133 -5.32 -21.03 -7.25
N ILE A 134 -6.60 -21.37 -7.53
CA ILE A 134 -7.62 -21.62 -6.51
C ILE A 134 -7.89 -23.11 -6.43
N GLU A 135 -7.58 -23.71 -5.29
CA GLU A 135 -7.63 -25.13 -5.06
C GLU A 135 -8.53 -25.45 -3.85
N ARG A 136 -9.20 -26.60 -3.90
CA ARG A 136 -9.95 -27.13 -2.75
C ARG A 136 -8.98 -27.78 -1.77
N ALA A 137 -9.08 -27.42 -0.51
CA ALA A 137 -8.28 -28.03 0.55
C ALA A 137 -8.82 -29.42 0.94
N SER A 138 -7.97 -30.25 1.52
CA SER A 138 -8.36 -31.58 2.02
C SER A 138 -9.38 -31.53 3.17
N ASP A 139 -9.44 -30.41 3.91
CA ASP A 139 -10.40 -30.14 4.98
C ASP A 139 -11.76 -29.60 4.47
N GLY A 140 -11.92 -29.48 3.14
CA GLY A 140 -13.14 -29.00 2.48
C GLY A 140 -13.19 -27.50 2.24
N GLY A 141 -12.23 -26.71 2.77
CA GLY A 141 -12.09 -25.28 2.52
C GLY A 141 -11.46 -24.97 1.15
N TRP A 142 -11.20 -23.69 0.90
CA TRP A 142 -10.57 -23.22 -0.32
C TRP A 142 -9.28 -22.47 -0.03
N TRP A 143 -8.29 -22.66 -0.88
CA TRP A 143 -7.00 -22.01 -0.82
C TRP A 143 -6.68 -21.33 -2.15
N MET A 144 -5.95 -20.23 -2.08
CA MET A 144 -5.31 -19.64 -3.24
C MET A 144 -3.79 -19.72 -3.09
N ARG A 145 -3.13 -20.22 -4.11
CA ARG A 145 -1.67 -20.29 -4.19
C ARG A 145 -1.19 -19.22 -5.15
N ILE A 146 -0.63 -18.14 -4.62
CA ILE A 146 -0.24 -16.96 -5.39
C ILE A 146 1.26 -16.66 -5.25
N CYS A 147 1.85 -16.13 -6.31
CA CYS A 147 3.13 -15.44 -6.24
C CYS A 147 2.87 -13.93 -6.27
N THR A 148 3.13 -13.24 -5.14
CA THR A 148 2.83 -11.81 -5.04
C THR A 148 3.76 -10.98 -5.91
N GLU A 149 3.21 -10.11 -6.77
CA GLU A 149 3.98 -9.31 -7.74
C GLU A 149 5.03 -8.41 -7.09
N LYS A 150 4.70 -7.79 -5.95
CA LYS A 150 5.57 -6.79 -5.32
C LYS A 150 6.75 -7.38 -4.55
N THR A 151 6.61 -8.57 -4.01
CA THR A 151 7.61 -9.16 -3.10
C THR A 151 8.15 -10.47 -3.62
N GLU A 152 7.65 -10.96 -4.78
CA GLU A 152 8.00 -12.24 -5.38
C GLU A 152 7.95 -13.39 -4.35
N THR A 153 6.93 -13.33 -3.48
CA THR A 153 6.77 -14.30 -2.38
C THR A 153 5.61 -15.22 -2.73
N GLU A 154 5.89 -16.51 -2.77
CA GLU A 154 4.86 -17.53 -2.82
C GLU A 154 4.10 -17.57 -1.49
N ALA A 155 2.79 -17.62 -1.58
CA ALA A 155 1.91 -17.70 -0.43
C ALA A 155 0.70 -18.58 -0.75
N THR A 156 0.36 -19.46 0.18
CA THR A 156 -0.89 -20.19 0.20
C THR A 156 -1.80 -19.53 1.23
N LEU A 157 -2.92 -18.99 0.78
CA LEU A 157 -3.83 -18.21 1.60
C LEU A 157 -5.23 -18.84 1.59
N PRO A 158 -5.89 -18.98 2.76
CA PRO A 158 -7.25 -19.46 2.80
C PRO A 158 -8.21 -18.45 2.19
N ILE A 159 -9.26 -18.94 1.53
CA ILE A 159 -10.35 -18.15 0.99
C ILE A 159 -11.63 -18.55 1.71
N SER A 160 -12.39 -17.60 2.25
CA SER A 160 -13.73 -17.88 2.78
C SER A 160 -14.72 -18.15 1.64
N ASP A 161 -15.81 -18.87 1.95
CA ASP A 161 -16.87 -19.15 0.95
C ASP A 161 -17.42 -17.87 0.35
N GLU A 162 -17.66 -16.83 1.15
CA GLU A 162 -18.10 -15.51 0.68
C GLU A 162 -17.07 -14.86 -0.29
N ALA A 163 -15.78 -15.02 -0.04
CA ALA A 163 -14.76 -14.51 -0.95
C ALA A 163 -14.70 -15.34 -2.25
N LEU A 164 -14.95 -16.63 -2.18
CA LEU A 164 -15.05 -17.48 -3.37
C LEU A 164 -16.27 -17.10 -4.24
N GLU A 165 -17.42 -16.85 -3.63
CA GLU A 165 -18.61 -16.38 -4.34
C GLU A 165 -18.34 -15.09 -5.14
N LEU A 166 -17.53 -14.18 -4.60
CA LEU A 166 -17.10 -12.96 -5.32
C LEU A 166 -16.21 -13.23 -6.53
N CYS A 167 -15.56 -14.40 -6.61
CA CYS A 167 -14.83 -14.81 -7.79
C CYS A 167 -15.79 -15.12 -8.96
N GLY A 168 -17.02 -15.50 -8.70
CA GLY A 168 -18.02 -15.93 -9.69
C GLY A 168 -17.99 -17.45 -9.91
N GLU A 169 -18.55 -17.89 -11.04
CA GLU A 169 -18.55 -19.30 -11.39
C GLU A 169 -17.12 -19.81 -11.64
N VAL A 170 -16.83 -21.01 -11.14
CA VAL A 170 -15.52 -21.65 -11.30
C VAL A 170 -15.35 -22.13 -12.74
N HIS A 171 -14.44 -21.50 -13.46
CA HIS A 171 -14.21 -21.79 -14.89
C HIS A 171 -12.99 -22.69 -15.15
N GLY A 172 -12.35 -23.25 -14.13
CA GLY A 172 -11.18 -24.11 -14.29
C GLY A 172 -9.90 -23.44 -14.81
N GLU A 173 -10.00 -22.52 -15.76
CA GLU A 173 -8.87 -21.82 -16.38
C GLU A 173 -9.13 -20.33 -16.59
N GLY A 174 -8.05 -19.54 -16.60
CA GLY A 174 -8.09 -18.12 -16.94
C GLY A 174 -8.12 -17.18 -15.74
N VAL A 175 -8.26 -15.88 -16.03
CA VAL A 175 -8.22 -14.82 -15.02
C VAL A 175 -9.57 -14.73 -14.29
N VAL A 176 -9.55 -14.80 -12.96
CA VAL A 176 -10.74 -14.76 -12.09
C VAL A 176 -11.53 -13.46 -12.28
N PHE A 177 -10.89 -12.32 -12.24
CA PHE A 177 -11.53 -11.02 -12.43
C PHE A 177 -11.34 -10.50 -13.86
N ALA A 178 -11.76 -11.30 -14.84
CA ALA A 178 -11.67 -10.94 -16.24
C ALA A 178 -12.39 -9.61 -16.51
N GLY A 179 -11.77 -8.74 -17.31
CA GLY A 179 -12.29 -7.40 -17.60
C GLY A 179 -11.98 -6.31 -16.56
N LEU A 180 -11.41 -6.65 -15.40
CA LEU A 180 -10.94 -5.65 -14.45
C LEU A 180 -9.75 -4.87 -15.01
N ARG A 181 -9.81 -3.52 -14.98
CA ARG A 181 -8.76 -2.65 -15.52
C ARG A 181 -8.32 -1.62 -14.48
N ARG A 182 -7.03 -1.23 -14.54
CA ARG A 182 -6.48 -0.21 -13.61
C ARG A 182 -7.17 1.17 -13.70
N CYS A 183 -7.78 1.53 -14.81
CA CYS A 183 -8.55 2.78 -14.93
C CYS A 183 -9.81 2.76 -14.06
N MET A 184 -10.41 1.60 -13.80
CA MET A 184 -11.63 1.46 -12.99
C MET A 184 -11.40 1.80 -11.52
N ILE A 185 -10.17 1.66 -11.01
CA ILE A 185 -9.83 2.01 -9.61
C ILE A 185 -9.63 3.52 -9.38
N GLN A 186 -9.91 4.36 -10.34
CA GLN A 186 -9.87 5.82 -10.24
C GLN A 186 -11.30 6.37 -10.17
N HIS A 187 -11.77 7.04 -11.22
CA HIS A 187 -13.09 7.66 -11.23
C HIS A 187 -14.25 6.70 -10.93
N PRO A 188 -14.34 5.50 -11.53
CA PRO A 188 -15.43 4.58 -11.23
C PRO A 188 -15.49 4.16 -9.77
N LEU A 189 -14.33 3.85 -9.17
CA LEU A 189 -14.25 3.52 -7.75
C LEU A 189 -14.72 4.67 -6.87
N HIS A 190 -14.24 5.89 -7.13
CA HIS A 190 -14.65 7.06 -6.35
C HIS A 190 -16.13 7.39 -6.50
N ALA A 191 -16.71 7.22 -7.70
CA ALA A 191 -18.14 7.40 -7.93
C ALA A 191 -18.96 6.40 -7.10
N TRP A 192 -18.57 5.13 -7.08
CA TRP A 192 -19.22 4.09 -6.31
C TRP A 192 -19.14 4.32 -4.80
N ILE A 193 -17.96 4.67 -4.27
CA ILE A 193 -17.75 5.03 -2.86
C ILE A 193 -18.65 6.21 -2.45
N LYS A 194 -18.75 7.23 -3.31
CA LYS A 194 -19.62 8.38 -3.09
C LYS A 194 -21.11 7.99 -3.11
N ALA A 195 -21.52 7.13 -4.05
CA ALA A 195 -22.89 6.61 -4.14
C ALA A 195 -23.28 5.82 -2.88
N ALA A 196 -22.32 5.12 -2.27
CA ALA A 196 -22.51 4.45 -0.98
C ALA A 196 -22.54 5.42 0.22
N GLY A 197 -22.50 6.72 0.02
CA GLY A 197 -22.54 7.72 1.12
C GLY A 197 -21.26 7.78 1.97
N ILE A 198 -20.19 7.10 1.56
CA ILE A 198 -18.93 7.04 2.31
C ILE A 198 -18.12 8.32 2.03
N ARG A 199 -17.86 9.11 3.08
CA ARG A 199 -17.16 10.40 2.99
C ARG A 199 -15.62 10.28 3.06
N LYS A 200 -15.10 9.10 3.42
CA LYS A 200 -13.67 8.83 3.50
C LYS A 200 -13.03 8.82 2.11
N HIS A 201 -11.76 9.23 2.02
CA HIS A 201 -11.00 9.11 0.78
C HIS A 201 -10.47 7.67 0.62
N ILE A 202 -11.30 6.80 0.05
CA ILE A 202 -10.99 5.40 -0.15
C ILE A 202 -10.37 5.19 -1.52
N THR A 203 -9.16 4.63 -1.52
CA THR A 203 -8.48 4.09 -2.70
C THR A 203 -8.57 2.57 -2.69
N PHE A 204 -8.27 1.89 -3.78
CA PHE A 204 -8.32 0.41 -3.80
C PHE A 204 -7.42 -0.22 -2.71
N HIS A 205 -6.30 0.40 -2.38
CA HIS A 205 -5.42 -0.10 -1.32
C HIS A 205 -6.04 0.00 0.09
N CYS A 206 -7.04 0.86 0.27
CA CYS A 206 -7.76 0.96 1.55
C CYS A 206 -8.58 -0.30 1.86
N PHE A 207 -8.99 -1.09 0.87
CA PHE A 207 -9.67 -2.37 1.11
C PHE A 207 -8.76 -3.39 1.81
N ARG A 208 -7.48 -3.43 1.44
CA ARG A 208 -6.49 -4.21 2.17
C ARG A 208 -6.24 -3.68 3.59
N HIS A 209 -6.27 -2.36 3.79
CA HIS A 209 -6.23 -1.77 5.13
C HIS A 209 -7.47 -2.15 5.93
N THR A 210 -8.65 -2.18 5.30
CA THR A 210 -9.91 -2.64 5.87
C THR A 210 -9.80 -4.08 6.35
N PHE A 211 -9.36 -5.00 5.48
CA PHE A 211 -9.13 -6.39 5.87
C PHE A 211 -8.25 -6.49 7.12
N ALA A 212 -7.08 -5.88 7.10
CA ALA A 212 -6.13 -5.95 8.21
C ALA A 212 -6.71 -5.41 9.52
N THR A 213 -7.40 -4.26 9.45
CA THR A 213 -7.97 -3.61 10.63
C THR A 213 -9.13 -4.39 11.19
N LEU A 214 -10.02 -4.92 10.33
CA LEU A 214 -11.16 -5.73 10.75
C LEU A 214 -10.70 -7.08 11.36
N GLN A 215 -9.73 -7.76 10.77
CA GLN A 215 -9.17 -8.99 11.31
C GLN A 215 -8.62 -8.79 12.73
N ILE A 216 -7.83 -7.73 12.93
CA ILE A 216 -7.29 -7.41 14.27
C ILE A 216 -8.43 -7.01 15.23
N ALA A 217 -9.43 -6.26 14.77
CA ALA A 217 -10.58 -5.88 15.59
C ALA A 217 -11.39 -7.10 16.04
N LEU A 218 -11.56 -8.09 15.16
CA LEU A 218 -12.26 -9.35 15.43
C LEU A 218 -11.45 -10.36 16.27
N GLY A 219 -10.18 -10.10 16.55
CA GLY A 219 -9.40 -10.92 17.45
C GLY A 219 -8.28 -11.71 16.83
N THR A 220 -8.14 -11.70 15.53
CA THR A 220 -7.02 -12.36 14.87
C THR A 220 -5.70 -11.72 15.32
N ASP A 221 -4.74 -12.54 15.70
CA ASP A 221 -3.45 -12.06 16.15
C ASP A 221 -2.66 -11.39 15.00
N ILE A 222 -1.80 -10.46 15.37
CA ILE A 222 -1.07 -9.63 14.40
C ILE A 222 -0.12 -10.43 13.51
N TYR A 223 0.42 -11.55 14.02
CA TYR A 223 1.33 -12.39 13.26
C TYR A 223 0.57 -13.12 12.16
N THR A 224 -0.58 -13.71 12.48
CA THR A 224 -1.48 -14.33 11.50
C THR A 224 -1.91 -13.34 10.43
N VAL A 225 -2.39 -12.14 10.83
CA VAL A 225 -2.75 -11.08 9.87
C VAL A 225 -1.55 -10.69 9.00
N SER A 226 -0.34 -10.62 9.57
CA SER A 226 0.88 -10.31 8.80
C SER A 226 1.18 -11.38 7.74
N LYS A 227 0.97 -12.66 8.07
CA LYS A 227 1.12 -13.79 7.14
C LYS A 227 0.06 -13.75 6.04
N MET A 228 -1.21 -13.54 6.38
CA MET A 228 -2.31 -13.39 5.41
C MET A 228 -2.05 -12.22 4.45
N LEU A 229 -1.45 -11.15 4.93
CA LEU A 229 -1.05 -10.00 4.11
C LEU A 229 0.28 -10.22 3.35
N THR A 230 0.95 -11.34 3.51
CA THR A 230 2.27 -11.59 2.89
C THR A 230 3.29 -10.49 3.19
N HIS A 231 3.27 -9.97 4.43
CA HIS A 231 4.24 -8.98 4.85
C HIS A 231 5.57 -9.65 5.24
N ARG A 232 6.69 -9.13 4.74
CA ARG A 232 8.04 -9.61 5.13
C ARG A 232 8.38 -9.31 6.60
N SER A 233 7.72 -8.33 7.20
CA SER A 233 7.94 -7.93 8.61
C SER A 233 6.61 -7.59 9.28
N VAL A 234 6.39 -8.12 10.48
CA VAL A 234 5.23 -7.83 11.33
C VAL A 234 5.13 -6.34 11.65
N LYS A 235 6.24 -5.61 11.70
CA LYS A 235 6.26 -4.14 11.87
C LYS A 235 5.38 -3.41 10.84
N THR A 236 5.24 -3.96 9.63
CA THR A 236 4.36 -3.39 8.60
C THR A 236 2.87 -3.53 8.95
N THR A 237 2.52 -4.55 9.76
CA THR A 237 1.15 -4.82 10.20
C THR A 237 0.82 -4.06 11.48
N GLN A 238 1.81 -3.66 12.26
CA GLN A 238 1.66 -3.02 13.58
C GLN A 238 0.84 -1.72 13.51
N ILE A 239 0.93 -1.00 12.38
CA ILE A 239 0.11 0.19 12.13
C ILE A 239 -1.40 -0.04 12.22
N TYR A 240 -1.88 -1.26 11.95
CA TYR A 240 -3.30 -1.60 12.04
C TYR A 240 -3.74 -1.87 13.48
N ALA A 241 -2.88 -2.45 14.30
CA ALA A 241 -3.14 -2.64 15.73
C ALA A 241 -3.31 -1.28 16.44
N ASP A 242 -2.57 -0.25 16.01
CA ASP A 242 -2.69 1.09 16.56
C ASP A 242 -4.03 1.77 16.23
N LEU A 243 -4.70 1.36 15.15
CA LEU A 243 -6.00 1.89 14.73
C LEU A 243 -7.19 1.29 15.50
N VAL A 244 -7.00 0.13 16.16
CA VAL A 244 -8.09 -0.60 16.84
C VAL A 244 -8.18 -0.17 18.31
N ASN A 245 -8.91 0.91 18.58
CA ASN A 245 -9.11 1.42 19.94
C ASN A 245 -10.01 0.55 20.82
N SER A 246 -10.93 -0.23 20.23
CA SER A 246 -11.84 -1.11 20.98
C SER A 246 -11.10 -2.16 21.80
N LYS A 247 -10.07 -2.79 21.23
CA LYS A 247 -9.24 -3.77 21.94
C LYS A 247 -8.40 -3.18 23.07
N LYS A 248 -7.90 -1.95 22.89
CA LYS A 248 -7.19 -1.24 23.97
C LYS A 248 -8.11 -1.00 25.16
N ARG A 249 -9.37 -0.62 24.90
CA ARG A 249 -10.39 -0.43 25.94
C ARG A 249 -10.78 -1.74 26.60
N GLU A 250 -11.00 -2.80 25.82
CA GLU A 250 -11.28 -4.14 26.33
C GLU A 250 -10.14 -4.65 27.22
N SER A 251 -8.88 -4.53 26.77
CA SER A 251 -7.71 -4.93 27.56
C SER A 251 -7.60 -4.13 28.86
N ALA A 252 -7.87 -2.83 28.85
CA ALA A 252 -7.86 -2.03 30.05
C ALA A 252 -8.91 -2.49 31.07
N ASN A 253 -10.08 -2.95 30.60
CA ASN A 253 -11.16 -3.42 31.46
C ASN A 253 -10.98 -4.87 31.98
N ARG A 254 -10.00 -5.62 31.46
CA ARG A 254 -9.68 -6.98 31.93
C ARG A 254 -9.02 -7.00 33.32
N ILE A 255 -8.36 -5.93 33.70
CA ILE A 255 -7.75 -5.80 35.03
C ILE A 255 -8.80 -5.16 35.93
N SER A 256 -9.38 -5.96 36.84
CA SER A 256 -10.34 -5.49 37.82
C SER A 256 -9.79 -5.72 39.23
N LEU A 257 -9.99 -4.75 40.11
CA LEU A 257 -9.67 -4.84 41.54
C LEU A 257 -10.91 -5.24 42.38
N ARG A 258 -11.98 -5.66 41.70
CA ARG A 258 -13.21 -6.12 42.33
C ARG A 258 -13.29 -7.63 42.33
#